data_f166b5b9a09c90822e3f7a4ba031a3e9
#
_entry.id   f166b5b9a09c90822e3f7a4ba031a3e9
#
_cell.length_a   1.000
_cell.length_b   1.000
_cell.length_c   1.000
_cell.angle_alpha   90.00
_cell.angle_beta   90.00
_cell.angle_gamma   90.00
#
_symmetry.space_group_name_H-M   'P 1'
#
loop_
_entity.id
_entity.type
_entity.pdbx_description
1 polymer ?
#
loop_
_entity_poly.entity_id
_entity_poly.type
_entity_poly.pdbx_seq_one_letter_code
_entity_poly.pdbx_strand_id
1 'polypeptide(L)'
;DVYKRQDNGIALASTLAVLESTDIAHPPLEVLLTMTEETGMDGAVHLRRNWLKSEILINTDTEEIGEIYIGCAGGVNANVELPVHRETNPFSHALQINLKGLRGGHSGCDIHTTRANAIKVLARLLAKLSQNQPHFALAEIRGGSIRNAIPREAAATICFNHDVESVK
;
A
#
# COMPACT_ATOMS: atom_id res chain seq x y z
N ASP A 1 -12.85 -13.51 -9.35
CA ASP A 1 -11.78 -12.50 -9.47
C ASP A 1 -11.45 -12.18 -10.93
N VAL A 2 -12.38 -11.48 -11.60
CA VAL A 2 -12.22 -11.13 -13.03
C VAL A 2 -11.08 -10.12 -13.25
N TYR A 3 -10.69 -9.39 -12.21
CA TYR A 3 -9.69 -8.31 -12.29
C TYR A 3 -8.29 -8.69 -11.76
N LYS A 4 -8.12 -9.87 -11.21
CA LYS A 4 -6.80 -10.35 -10.77
C LYS A 4 -6.10 -11.06 -11.91
N ARG A 5 -4.81 -10.76 -12.12
CA ARG A 5 -3.91 -11.34 -13.12
C ARG A 5 -4.09 -10.81 -14.56
N GLN A 6 -4.69 -9.65 -14.74
CA GLN A 6 -4.69 -8.98 -16.05
C GLN A 6 -3.40 -8.23 -16.32
N ASP A 7 -2.76 -7.80 -15.29
CA ASP A 7 -1.51 -7.10 -15.32
C ASP A 7 -0.35 -8.10 -15.09
N ASN A 8 0.50 -8.36 -16.08
CA ASN A 8 0.38 -7.74 -17.39
C ASN A 8 0.13 -8.79 -18.48
N GLY A 9 -1.12 -9.12 -18.75
CA GLY A 9 -1.51 -10.14 -19.74
C GLY A 9 -1.22 -9.73 -21.18
N ILE A 10 -1.29 -8.44 -21.50
CA ILE A 10 -1.01 -7.95 -22.87
C ILE A 10 0.49 -8.07 -23.19
N ALA A 11 1.36 -7.84 -22.22
CA ALA A 11 2.79 -8.05 -22.39
C ALA A 11 3.14 -9.51 -22.66
N LEU A 12 2.49 -10.43 -21.94
CA LEU A 12 2.65 -11.86 -22.16
C LEU A 12 2.18 -12.24 -23.58
N ALA A 13 1.00 -11.80 -24.00
CA ALA A 13 0.45 -12.08 -25.31
C ALA A 13 1.34 -11.52 -26.44
N SER A 14 1.82 -10.29 -26.29
CA SER A 14 2.73 -9.66 -27.26
C SER A 14 4.06 -10.40 -27.36
N THR A 15 4.61 -10.83 -26.25
CA THR A 15 5.85 -11.64 -26.21
C THR A 15 5.67 -12.96 -26.94
N LEU A 16 4.58 -13.67 -26.68
CA LEU A 16 4.28 -14.93 -27.36
C LEU A 16 4.07 -14.72 -28.87
N ALA A 17 3.39 -13.64 -29.26
CA ALA A 17 3.18 -13.31 -30.67
C ALA A 17 4.51 -13.06 -31.40
N VAL A 18 5.47 -12.36 -30.77
CA VAL A 18 6.81 -12.17 -31.34
C VAL A 18 7.56 -13.49 -31.45
N LEU A 19 7.51 -14.35 -30.44
CA LEU A 19 8.18 -15.66 -30.47
C LEU A 19 7.61 -16.62 -31.51
N GLU A 20 6.31 -16.55 -31.81
CA GLU A 20 5.65 -17.36 -32.82
C GLU A 20 5.79 -16.78 -34.23
N SER A 21 6.09 -15.51 -34.37
CA SER A 21 6.17 -14.82 -35.65
C SER A 21 7.36 -15.29 -36.47
N THR A 22 7.14 -15.38 -37.77
CA THR A 22 8.19 -15.68 -38.77
C THR A 22 8.55 -14.45 -39.62
N ASP A 23 7.82 -13.35 -39.46
CA ASP A 23 7.94 -12.11 -40.24
C ASP A 23 8.40 -10.89 -39.42
N ILE A 24 8.45 -11.01 -38.10
CA ILE A 24 9.01 -9.98 -37.19
C ILE A 24 10.52 -10.23 -37.01
N ALA A 25 11.32 -9.34 -37.56
CA ALA A 25 12.78 -9.42 -37.38
C ALA A 25 13.15 -9.05 -35.93
N HIS A 26 13.86 -9.95 -35.25
CA HIS A 26 14.35 -9.72 -33.89
C HIS A 26 15.70 -10.42 -33.67
N PRO A 27 16.56 -9.92 -32.77
CA PRO A 27 17.75 -10.62 -32.31
C PRO A 27 17.36 -11.84 -31.45
N PRO A 28 18.32 -12.65 -30.98
CA PRO A 28 18.03 -13.66 -29.96
C PRO A 28 17.32 -13.06 -28.76
N LEU A 29 16.22 -13.69 -28.36
CA LEU A 29 15.36 -13.24 -27.26
C LEU A 29 15.44 -14.18 -26.07
N GLU A 30 15.47 -13.61 -24.89
CA GLU A 30 15.21 -14.28 -23.61
C GLU A 30 13.95 -13.69 -23.01
N VAL A 31 13.00 -14.52 -22.61
CA VAL A 31 11.75 -14.08 -22.02
C VAL A 31 11.76 -14.40 -20.53
N LEU A 32 11.62 -13.38 -19.71
CA LEU A 32 11.53 -13.49 -18.28
C LEU A 32 10.09 -13.23 -17.82
N LEU A 33 9.46 -14.23 -17.25
CA LEU A 33 8.16 -14.14 -16.61
C LEU A 33 8.33 -14.30 -15.11
N THR A 34 7.95 -13.29 -14.35
CA THR A 34 8.07 -13.28 -12.90
C THR A 34 6.72 -13.50 -12.22
N MET A 35 6.77 -13.95 -10.96
CA MET A 35 5.60 -14.17 -10.12
C MET A 35 5.54 -13.12 -9.02
N THR A 36 4.32 -12.88 -8.51
CA THR A 36 4.08 -12.07 -7.30
C THR A 36 4.52 -10.61 -7.41
N GLU A 37 4.42 -9.98 -8.59
CA GLU A 37 4.78 -8.58 -8.77
C GLU A 37 3.98 -7.70 -7.77
N GLU A 38 2.66 -7.83 -7.73
CA GLU A 38 1.72 -7.06 -6.91
C GLU A 38 1.88 -7.30 -5.39
N THR A 39 2.51 -8.39 -4.99
CA THR A 39 2.57 -8.81 -3.59
C THR A 39 3.97 -8.83 -3.00
N GLY A 40 4.96 -8.34 -3.72
CA GLY A 40 6.31 -8.21 -3.20
C GLY A 40 7.44 -8.51 -4.17
N MET A 41 7.13 -8.81 -5.44
CA MET A 41 8.11 -9.06 -6.50
C MET A 41 9.06 -10.23 -6.21
N ASP A 42 8.61 -11.27 -5.51
CA ASP A 42 9.47 -12.38 -5.10
C ASP A 42 10.21 -13.01 -6.27
N GLY A 43 9.54 -13.14 -7.43
CA GLY A 43 10.14 -13.67 -8.63
C GLY A 43 11.31 -12.84 -9.16
N ALA A 44 11.23 -11.52 -9.06
CA ALA A 44 12.30 -10.62 -9.47
C ALA A 44 13.42 -10.54 -8.42
N VAL A 45 13.07 -10.45 -7.13
CA VAL A 45 14.03 -10.34 -6.01
C VAL A 45 14.92 -11.58 -5.91
N HIS A 46 14.37 -12.76 -6.17
CA HIS A 46 15.10 -14.03 -6.06
C HIS A 46 15.70 -14.50 -7.39
N LEU A 47 15.74 -13.63 -8.41
CA LEU A 47 16.37 -13.95 -9.68
C LEU A 47 17.85 -14.26 -9.48
N ARG A 48 18.31 -15.37 -10.02
CA ARG A 48 19.73 -15.79 -9.93
C ARG A 48 20.60 -14.86 -10.77
N ARG A 49 21.74 -14.46 -10.22
CA ARG A 49 22.75 -13.70 -10.97
C ARG A 49 23.23 -14.49 -12.18
N ASN A 50 23.47 -13.81 -13.29
CA ASN A 50 23.98 -14.38 -14.54
C ASN A 50 23.09 -15.48 -15.15
N TRP A 51 21.80 -15.49 -14.79
CA TRP A 51 20.87 -16.40 -15.40
C TRP A 51 20.52 -15.95 -16.83
N LEU A 52 20.25 -14.68 -17.01
CA LEU A 52 20.03 -14.05 -18.30
C LEU A 52 21.37 -13.65 -18.92
N LYS A 53 21.46 -13.75 -20.24
CA LYS A 53 22.63 -13.38 -21.05
C LYS A 53 22.45 -12.07 -21.80
N SER A 54 21.19 -11.64 -21.94
CA SER A 54 20.82 -10.42 -22.64
C SER A 54 21.28 -9.19 -21.88
N GLU A 55 21.79 -8.20 -22.60
CA GLU A 55 22.28 -6.92 -22.06
C GLU A 55 21.20 -5.83 -22.10
N ILE A 56 20.14 -6.04 -22.87
CA ILE A 56 19.02 -5.10 -23.03
C ILE A 56 17.78 -5.70 -22.40
N LEU A 57 17.18 -4.99 -21.47
CA LEU A 57 15.91 -5.33 -20.85
C LEU A 57 14.82 -4.43 -21.41
N ILE A 58 13.77 -5.04 -21.95
CA ILE A 58 12.53 -4.35 -22.35
C ILE A 58 11.45 -4.77 -21.35
N ASN A 59 11.00 -3.83 -20.52
CA ASN A 59 9.87 -4.02 -19.63
C ASN A 59 8.63 -3.37 -20.27
N THR A 60 7.59 -4.17 -20.47
CA THR A 60 6.33 -3.75 -21.09
C THR A 60 5.23 -3.44 -20.08
N ASP A 61 5.59 -3.31 -18.81
CA ASP A 61 4.70 -3.01 -17.71
C ASP A 61 4.62 -1.49 -17.47
N THR A 62 4.06 -0.77 -18.44
CA THR A 62 3.80 0.67 -18.36
C THR A 62 2.43 1.00 -18.94
N GLU A 63 1.73 1.95 -18.33
CA GLU A 63 0.36 2.33 -18.70
C GLU A 63 0.29 3.56 -19.62
N GLU A 64 1.35 4.36 -19.70
CA GLU A 64 1.34 5.61 -20.46
C GLU A 64 1.64 5.38 -21.94
N ILE A 65 0.65 5.62 -22.78
CA ILE A 65 0.75 5.42 -24.23
C ILE A 65 1.70 6.44 -24.85
N GLY A 66 2.71 5.93 -25.59
CA GLY A 66 3.67 6.76 -26.31
C GLY A 66 4.86 7.24 -25.48
N GLU A 67 4.99 6.79 -24.24
CA GLU A 67 6.12 7.10 -23.38
C GLU A 67 7.04 5.87 -23.19
N ILE A 68 8.33 6.14 -23.09
CA ILE A 68 9.36 5.15 -22.78
C ILE A 68 10.05 5.57 -21.48
N TYR A 69 9.94 4.75 -20.46
CA TYR A 69 10.59 4.98 -19.17
C TYR A 69 11.96 4.30 -19.14
N ILE A 70 12.98 5.06 -18.78
CA ILE A 70 14.37 4.57 -18.68
C ILE A 70 14.82 4.36 -17.23
N GLY A 71 13.92 4.42 -16.29
CA GLY A 71 14.16 4.21 -14.87
C GLY A 71 12.87 4.07 -14.09
N CYS A 72 12.98 3.66 -12.84
CA CYS A 72 11.85 3.53 -11.92
C CYS A 72 12.21 4.04 -10.52
N ALA A 73 11.19 4.33 -9.72
CA ALA A 73 11.37 4.64 -8.32
C ALA A 73 11.68 3.36 -7.53
N GLY A 74 12.54 3.47 -6.53
CA GLY A 74 12.75 2.44 -5.53
C GLY A 74 11.78 2.59 -4.36
N GLY A 75 11.65 1.53 -3.55
CA GLY A 75 10.83 1.55 -2.35
C GLY A 75 11.50 0.83 -1.17
N VAL A 76 11.13 1.22 0.02
CA VAL A 76 11.54 0.56 1.27
C VAL A 76 10.31 0.34 2.13
N ASN A 77 10.16 -0.87 2.65
CA ASN A 77 9.15 -1.20 3.66
C ASN A 77 9.77 -1.08 5.04
N ALA A 78 9.18 -0.27 5.90
CA ALA A 78 9.55 -0.17 7.30
C ALA A 78 8.42 -0.73 8.17
N ASN A 79 8.73 -1.78 8.93
CA ASN A 79 7.84 -2.28 9.99
C ASN A 79 8.29 -1.65 11.30
N VAL A 80 7.40 -0.93 11.94
CA VAL A 80 7.66 -0.27 13.22
C VAL A 80 6.85 -0.99 14.29
N GLU A 81 7.54 -1.57 15.27
CA GLU A 81 6.93 -2.22 16.41
C GLU A 81 7.20 -1.37 17.67
N LEU A 82 6.14 -1.01 18.34
CA LEU A 82 6.20 -0.30 19.60
C LEU A 82 5.62 -1.18 20.71
N PRO A 83 6.39 -1.57 21.72
CA PRO A 83 5.86 -2.31 22.86
C PRO A 83 4.89 -1.42 23.63
N VAL A 84 3.68 -1.94 23.85
CA VAL A 84 2.67 -1.26 24.65
C VAL A 84 2.40 -2.05 25.93
N HIS A 85 2.27 -1.32 27.04
CA HIS A 85 1.84 -1.91 28.30
C HIS A 85 0.32 -1.82 28.39
N ARG A 86 -0.34 -2.95 28.65
CA ARG A 86 -1.79 -3.00 28.82
C ARG A 86 -2.11 -3.13 30.30
N GLU A 87 -3.01 -2.29 30.77
CA GLU A 87 -3.48 -2.28 32.14
C GLU A 87 -4.99 -2.58 32.19
N THR A 88 -5.47 -2.96 33.37
CA THR A 88 -6.90 -3.11 33.61
C THR A 88 -7.58 -1.75 33.42
N ASN A 89 -8.65 -1.72 32.63
CA ASN A 89 -9.39 -0.50 32.36
C ASN A 89 -10.11 0.00 33.62
N PRO A 90 -9.73 1.16 34.18
CA PRO A 90 -10.41 1.74 35.34
C PRO A 90 -11.62 2.61 35.00
N PHE A 91 -11.91 2.78 33.71
CA PHE A 91 -12.96 3.67 33.21
C PHE A 91 -14.29 2.96 33.02
N SER A 92 -15.38 3.67 33.26
CA SER A 92 -16.75 3.13 33.17
C SER A 92 -17.38 3.25 31.79
N HIS A 93 -16.87 4.12 30.94
CA HIS A 93 -17.39 4.38 29.60
C HIS A 93 -16.38 4.06 28.52
N ALA A 94 -16.89 3.65 27.35
CA ALA A 94 -16.09 3.48 26.15
C ALA A 94 -16.79 4.15 24.97
N LEU A 95 -16.00 4.79 24.10
CA LEU A 95 -16.46 5.42 22.88
C LEU A 95 -15.62 4.91 21.71
N GLN A 96 -16.29 4.47 20.65
CA GLN A 96 -15.63 4.14 19.40
C GLN A 96 -15.70 5.34 18.44
N ILE A 97 -14.56 5.81 18.02
CA ILE A 97 -14.41 6.87 17.03
C ILE A 97 -14.13 6.20 15.69
N ASN A 98 -14.97 6.45 14.69
CA ASN A 98 -14.80 5.91 13.35
C ASN A 98 -14.60 7.06 12.36
N LEU A 99 -13.44 7.10 11.71
CA LEU A 99 -13.15 7.99 10.61
C LEU A 99 -13.31 7.21 9.30
N LYS A 100 -14.21 7.67 8.43
CA LYS A 100 -14.57 6.97 7.18
C LYS A 100 -14.76 7.95 6.03
N GLY A 101 -14.79 7.40 4.81
CA GLY A 101 -15.16 8.14 3.62
C GLY A 101 -14.07 9.02 3.04
N LEU A 102 -12.81 8.85 3.44
CA LEU A 102 -11.69 9.54 2.80
C LEU A 102 -11.43 8.95 1.41
N ARG A 103 -10.82 9.76 0.54
CA ARG A 103 -10.62 9.41 -0.88
C ARG A 103 -9.69 8.20 -1.06
N GLY A 104 -8.63 8.10 -0.25
CA GLY A 104 -7.60 7.09 -0.41
C GLY A 104 -6.76 7.32 -1.67
N GLY A 105 -6.01 6.32 -2.08
CA GLY A 105 -5.19 6.32 -3.29
C GLY A 105 -3.93 5.47 -3.14
N HIS A 106 -3.16 5.39 -4.22
CA HIS A 106 -1.86 4.72 -4.20
C HIS A 106 -0.82 5.55 -3.45
N SER A 107 -0.06 4.92 -2.57
CA SER A 107 0.92 5.60 -1.71
C SER A 107 2.11 6.20 -2.48
N GLY A 108 2.40 5.70 -3.68
CA GLY A 108 3.39 6.26 -4.59
C GLY A 108 2.78 7.30 -5.53
N CYS A 109 1.86 6.88 -6.40
CA CYS A 109 1.31 7.71 -7.48
C CYS A 109 0.47 8.88 -6.98
N ASP A 110 -0.21 8.73 -5.83
CA ASP A 110 -1.14 9.75 -5.31
C ASP A 110 -0.62 10.52 -4.09
N ILE A 111 0.56 10.20 -3.57
CA ILE A 111 1.07 10.80 -2.33
C ILE A 111 1.30 12.31 -2.45
N HIS A 112 1.61 12.80 -3.65
CA HIS A 112 1.80 14.22 -3.94
C HIS A 112 0.48 14.98 -4.00
N THR A 113 -0.66 14.29 -4.15
CA THR A 113 -1.98 14.89 -4.12
C THR A 113 -2.44 15.10 -2.67
N THR A 114 -3.27 16.11 -2.42
CA THR A 114 -3.75 16.45 -1.08
C THR A 114 -4.78 15.45 -0.57
N ARG A 115 -4.41 14.17 -0.44
CA ARG A 115 -5.27 13.12 0.10
C ARG A 115 -4.97 12.88 1.58
N ALA A 116 -6.02 12.91 2.39
CA ALA A 116 -5.88 12.67 3.81
C ALA A 116 -5.66 11.18 4.10
N ASN A 117 -4.72 10.90 5.00
CA ASN A 117 -4.49 9.58 5.58
C ASN A 117 -5.32 9.45 6.86
N ALA A 118 -6.26 8.51 6.88
CA ALA A 118 -7.21 8.34 8.00
C ALA A 118 -6.51 8.08 9.34
N ILE A 119 -5.47 7.25 9.35
CA ILE A 119 -4.71 6.96 10.58
C ILE A 119 -4.06 8.23 11.12
N LYS A 120 -3.45 9.03 10.25
CA LYS A 120 -2.78 10.28 10.62
C LYS A 120 -3.77 11.32 11.14
N VAL A 121 -4.95 11.43 10.52
CA VAL A 121 -6.02 12.34 10.98
C VAL A 121 -6.54 11.90 12.33
N LEU A 122 -6.84 10.61 12.51
CA LEU A 122 -7.31 10.06 13.77
C LEU A 122 -6.28 10.21 14.90
N ALA A 123 -5.00 9.94 14.62
CA ALA A 123 -3.93 10.12 15.59
C ALA A 123 -3.79 11.59 16.04
N ARG A 124 -3.93 12.55 15.12
CA ARG A 124 -3.93 13.99 15.46
C ARG A 124 -5.14 14.39 16.30
N LEU A 125 -6.31 13.83 16.00
CA LEU A 125 -7.51 14.04 16.80
C LEU A 125 -7.32 13.54 18.23
N LEU A 126 -6.82 12.31 18.38
CA LEU A 126 -6.54 11.71 19.69
C LEU A 126 -5.47 12.50 20.48
N ALA A 127 -4.42 12.97 19.81
CA ALA A 127 -3.40 13.80 20.43
C ALA A 127 -3.97 15.13 20.91
N LYS A 128 -4.87 15.77 20.12
CA LYS A 128 -5.54 17.00 20.55
C LYS A 128 -6.52 16.75 21.69
N LEU A 129 -7.24 15.63 21.64
CA LEU A 129 -8.13 15.23 22.73
C LEU A 129 -7.36 15.00 24.03
N SER A 130 -6.21 14.35 23.99
CA SER A 130 -5.33 14.13 25.13
C SER A 130 -4.82 15.42 25.77
N GLN A 131 -4.64 16.49 25.00
CA GLN A 131 -4.27 17.80 25.55
C GLN A 131 -5.41 18.51 26.29
N ASN A 132 -6.64 18.33 25.80
CA ASN A 132 -7.82 18.99 26.33
C ASN A 132 -8.54 18.18 27.43
N GLN A 133 -8.43 16.86 27.35
CA GLN A 133 -9.09 15.89 28.25
C GLN A 133 -8.04 14.82 28.64
N PRO A 134 -7.19 15.10 29.64
CA PRO A 134 -6.04 14.24 29.97
C PRO A 134 -6.42 12.89 30.59
N HIS A 135 -7.69 12.66 30.92
CA HIS A 135 -8.17 11.47 31.65
C HIS A 135 -8.93 10.49 30.75
N PHE A 136 -8.32 10.03 29.67
CA PHE A 136 -8.82 8.89 28.92
C PHE A 136 -7.70 7.89 28.64
N ALA A 137 -8.07 6.63 28.41
CA ALA A 137 -7.16 5.61 27.91
C ALA A 137 -7.51 5.21 26.47
N LEU A 138 -6.49 4.96 25.67
CA LEU A 138 -6.65 4.38 24.34
C LEU A 138 -6.65 2.85 24.45
N ALA A 139 -7.79 2.23 24.21
CA ALA A 139 -7.94 0.78 24.26
C ALA A 139 -7.49 0.11 22.96
N GLU A 140 -7.82 0.73 21.83
CA GLU A 140 -7.48 0.22 20.50
C GLU A 140 -7.37 1.37 19.48
N ILE A 141 -6.47 1.21 18.53
CA ILE A 141 -6.43 2.01 17.30
C ILE A 141 -6.12 1.07 16.14
N ARG A 142 -6.86 1.23 15.04
CA ARG A 142 -6.67 0.44 13.82
C ARG A 142 -6.98 1.27 12.58
N GLY A 143 -6.36 0.92 11.47
CA GLY A 143 -6.63 1.55 10.17
C GLY A 143 -5.66 1.06 9.11
N GLY A 144 -6.03 1.31 7.85
CA GLY A 144 -5.30 0.80 6.71
C GLY A 144 -5.52 -0.70 6.48
N SER A 145 -5.50 -1.11 5.24
CA SER A 145 -5.70 -2.52 4.83
C SER A 145 -4.54 -3.03 3.98
N ILE A 146 -3.88 -2.13 3.25
CA ILE A 146 -2.84 -2.45 2.29
C ILE A 146 -1.70 -1.43 2.45
N ARG A 147 -0.46 -1.90 2.44
CA ARG A 147 0.73 -1.07 2.68
C ARG A 147 0.97 0.03 1.62
N ASN A 148 0.60 -0.24 0.37
CA ASN A 148 0.75 0.68 -0.74
C ASN A 148 -0.49 1.54 -1.02
N ALA A 149 -1.45 1.59 -0.08
CA ALA A 149 -2.63 2.43 -0.18
C ALA A 149 -2.68 3.48 0.93
N ILE A 150 -3.08 4.71 0.58
CA ILE A 150 -3.38 5.77 1.54
C ILE A 150 -4.65 5.37 2.30
N PRO A 151 -4.61 5.18 3.64
CA PRO A 151 -5.75 4.72 4.42
C PRO A 151 -6.97 5.63 4.29
N ARG A 152 -8.11 5.03 3.92
CA ARG A 152 -9.42 5.72 3.78
C ARG A 152 -10.21 5.75 5.06
N GLU A 153 -9.93 4.81 5.95
CA GLU A 153 -10.67 4.58 7.18
C GLU A 153 -9.72 4.27 8.32
N ALA A 154 -10.11 4.71 9.52
CA ALA A 154 -9.45 4.35 10.75
C ALA A 154 -10.47 4.36 11.89
N ALA A 155 -10.23 3.59 12.92
CA ALA A 155 -11.06 3.54 14.12
C ALA A 155 -10.19 3.52 15.36
N ALA A 156 -10.70 4.11 16.44
CA ALA A 156 -10.11 4.02 17.77
C ALA A 156 -11.20 3.80 18.81
N THR A 157 -10.85 3.08 19.86
CA THR A 157 -11.68 2.95 21.06
C THR A 157 -10.97 3.63 22.21
N ILE A 158 -11.63 4.61 22.81
CA ILE A 158 -11.18 5.31 24.01
C ILE A 158 -12.07 4.98 25.20
N CYS A 159 -11.49 4.96 26.40
CA CYS A 159 -12.19 4.73 27.66
C CYS A 159 -12.02 5.93 28.58
N PHE A 160 -13.08 6.34 29.28
CA PHE A 160 -13.09 7.55 30.13
C PHE A 160 -14.20 7.48 31.19
N ASN A 161 -14.19 8.43 32.15
CA ASN A 161 -15.18 8.51 33.25
C ASN A 161 -16.12 9.73 33.18
N HIS A 162 -15.93 10.62 32.21
CA HIS A 162 -16.76 11.81 32.07
C HIS A 162 -18.08 11.53 31.32
N ASP A 163 -19.02 12.45 31.41
CA ASP A 163 -20.24 12.34 30.62
C ASP A 163 -19.92 12.33 29.12
N VAL A 164 -20.55 11.41 28.39
CA VAL A 164 -20.33 11.19 26.96
C VAL A 164 -20.59 12.47 26.14
N GLU A 165 -21.47 13.35 26.63
CA GLU A 165 -21.78 14.62 25.99
C GLU A 165 -20.62 15.63 26.03
N SER A 166 -19.72 15.52 27.01
CA SER A 166 -18.55 16.39 27.13
C SER A 166 -17.40 16.04 26.16
N VAL A 167 -17.49 14.88 25.50
CA VAL A 167 -16.45 14.36 24.60
C VAL A 167 -16.86 14.45 23.11
N LYS A 168 -18.12 14.79 22.85
CA LYS A 168 -18.62 15.05 21.50
C LYS A 168 -18.27 16.46 21.04
#